data_406cbe487156673baa780380cfa1fc67
#
_entry.id   406cbe487156673baa780380cfa1fc67
#
_cell.length_a   1.000
_cell.length_b   1.000
_cell.length_c   1.000
_cell.angle_alpha   90.00
_cell.angle_beta   90.00
_cell.angle_gamma   90.00
#
_symmetry.space_group_name_H-M   'P 1'
#
loop_
_entity.id
_entity.type
_entity.pdbx_description
1 polymer ?
#
loop_
_entity_poly.entity_id
_entity_poly.type
_entity_poly.pdbx_seq_one_letter_code
_entity_poly.pdbx_strand_id
1 'polypeptide(L)'
;DKPKYQAEVISTLEVKKDGDSFAISDDSLKAFLSQALYDCMEPYNAVCEILDIQNFLQSYLDASFKGEVTQFAKHTSRTEEEALAWYETETFDPPSELGEAYVQRYKDALKNIMKQCQYSTGIPKKDAGGFNYTMDVTVVPNNSLIDAMNEFQQGTYYSIDEVSAGLVATLEKYAAAPTYGEETTVNVPVNFNSLISAGEDNADLTNLSLLILPT
;
A
#
# COMPACT_ATOMS: atom_id res chain seq x y z
N ASP A 1 18.80 -20.47 9.40
CA ASP A 1 18.55 -21.87 9.74
C ASP A 1 18.41 -22.69 8.47
N LYS A 2 19.01 -23.87 8.44
CA LYS A 2 18.81 -24.79 7.33
C LYS A 2 17.42 -25.43 7.47
N PRO A 3 16.63 -25.53 6.40
CA PRO A 3 15.34 -26.20 6.46
C PRO A 3 15.52 -27.64 6.92
N LYS A 4 14.71 -28.05 7.89
CA LYS A 4 14.66 -29.43 8.35
C LYS A 4 13.58 -30.14 7.54
N TYR A 5 13.98 -31.11 6.74
CA TYR A 5 13.05 -31.96 6.00
C TYR A 5 12.68 -33.16 6.85
N GLN A 6 11.39 -33.42 6.98
CA GLN A 6 10.87 -34.61 7.63
C GLN A 6 10.07 -35.38 6.59
N ALA A 7 10.37 -36.65 6.41
CA ALA A 7 9.59 -37.50 5.53
C ALA A 7 8.27 -37.86 6.22
N GLU A 8 7.17 -37.61 5.54
CA GLU A 8 5.82 -37.94 5.99
C GLU A 8 5.09 -38.70 4.88
N VAL A 9 4.27 -39.68 5.27
CA VAL A 9 3.41 -40.39 4.30
C VAL A 9 2.13 -39.59 4.15
N ILE A 10 2.01 -38.89 3.04
CA ILE A 10 0.84 -38.04 2.75
C ILE A 10 -0.32 -38.80 2.13
N SER A 11 -0.06 -39.89 1.38
CA SER A 11 -1.07 -40.72 0.75
C SER A 11 -0.50 -42.06 0.30
N THR A 12 -1.37 -43.00 -0.08
CA THR A 12 -1.00 -44.28 -0.65
C THR A 12 -1.61 -44.48 -2.02
N LEU A 13 -0.84 -45.12 -2.91
CA LEU A 13 -1.33 -45.51 -4.24
C LEU A 13 -1.73 -46.98 -4.24
N GLU A 14 -2.96 -47.29 -4.62
CA GLU A 14 -3.37 -48.66 -4.85
C GLU A 14 -2.86 -49.14 -6.23
N VAL A 15 -2.03 -50.16 -6.18
CA VAL A 15 -1.47 -50.81 -7.34
C VAL A 15 -2.13 -52.19 -7.51
N LYS A 16 -2.81 -52.43 -8.61
CA LYS A 16 -3.44 -53.70 -8.92
C LYS A 16 -2.60 -54.46 -9.95
N LYS A 17 -2.45 -55.76 -9.74
CA LYS A 17 -1.81 -56.61 -10.71
C LYS A 17 -2.85 -56.99 -11.79
N ASP A 18 -2.49 -56.76 -13.05
CA ASP A 18 -3.29 -57.12 -14.22
C ASP A 18 -2.44 -57.98 -15.17
N GLY A 19 -2.63 -59.29 -15.11
CA GLY A 19 -1.78 -60.24 -15.82
C GLY A 19 -0.31 -60.15 -15.37
N ASP A 20 0.58 -59.84 -16.30
CA ASP A 20 2.02 -59.66 -16.05
C ASP A 20 2.40 -58.16 -15.80
N SER A 21 1.43 -57.29 -15.79
CA SER A 21 1.62 -55.81 -15.54
C SER A 21 0.99 -55.39 -14.25
N PHE A 22 1.35 -54.13 -13.84
CA PHE A 22 0.77 -53.46 -12.70
C PHE A 22 0.09 -52.17 -13.19
N ALA A 23 -1.10 -51.90 -12.68
CA ALA A 23 -1.88 -50.70 -13.00
C ALA A 23 -2.27 -49.96 -11.71
N ILE A 24 -2.27 -48.63 -11.77
CA ILE A 24 -2.83 -47.76 -10.75
C ILE A 24 -4.20 -47.30 -11.24
N SER A 25 -5.23 -47.42 -10.41
CA SER A 25 -6.56 -46.93 -10.80
C SER A 25 -6.53 -45.39 -10.93
N ASP A 26 -7.29 -44.87 -11.89
CA ASP A 26 -7.40 -43.43 -12.15
C ASP A 26 -7.87 -42.67 -10.90
N ASP A 27 -8.78 -43.27 -10.12
CA ASP A 27 -9.30 -42.64 -8.89
C ASP A 27 -8.24 -42.58 -7.80
N SER A 28 -7.43 -43.64 -7.63
CA SER A 28 -6.31 -43.62 -6.67
C SER A 28 -5.23 -42.63 -7.08
N LEU A 29 -4.93 -42.53 -8.36
CA LEU A 29 -3.96 -41.57 -8.89
C LEU A 29 -4.46 -40.12 -8.70
N LYS A 30 -5.72 -39.85 -9.00
CA LYS A 30 -6.33 -38.53 -8.79
C LYS A 30 -6.30 -38.12 -7.31
N ALA A 31 -6.71 -39.02 -6.43
CA ALA A 31 -6.70 -38.78 -4.99
C ALA A 31 -5.29 -38.46 -4.47
N PHE A 32 -4.29 -39.27 -4.90
CA PHE A 32 -2.89 -39.04 -4.54
C PHE A 32 -2.37 -37.69 -5.06
N LEU A 33 -2.58 -37.38 -6.32
CA LEU A 33 -2.12 -36.13 -6.94
C LEU A 33 -2.78 -34.90 -6.30
N SER A 34 -4.10 -35.00 -5.99
CA SER A 34 -4.81 -33.90 -5.32
C SER A 34 -4.24 -33.63 -3.92
N GLN A 35 -3.98 -34.69 -3.13
CA GLN A 35 -3.41 -34.56 -1.80
C GLN A 35 -1.96 -34.07 -1.85
N ALA A 36 -1.13 -34.62 -2.72
CA ALA A 36 0.25 -34.21 -2.90
C ALA A 36 0.37 -32.75 -3.34
N LEU A 37 -0.49 -32.30 -4.27
CA LEU A 37 -0.53 -30.93 -4.72
C LEU A 37 -1.00 -29.99 -3.62
N TYR A 38 -2.04 -30.38 -2.87
CA TYR A 38 -2.54 -29.59 -1.74
C TYR A 38 -1.46 -29.37 -0.68
N ASP A 39 -0.83 -30.45 -0.21
CA ASP A 39 0.18 -30.40 0.85
C ASP A 39 1.46 -29.65 0.40
N CYS A 40 1.82 -29.75 -0.91
CA CYS A 40 2.97 -29.03 -1.44
C CYS A 40 2.68 -27.56 -1.74
N MET A 41 1.44 -27.21 -2.07
CA MET A 41 1.05 -25.86 -2.47
C MET A 41 0.65 -24.98 -1.29
N GLU A 42 0.25 -25.54 -0.15
CA GLU A 42 -0.15 -24.75 1.02
C GLU A 42 0.95 -23.79 1.51
N PRO A 43 2.20 -24.22 1.72
CA PRO A 43 3.28 -23.32 2.11
C PRO A 43 3.55 -22.24 1.05
N TYR A 44 3.46 -22.58 -0.23
CA TYR A 44 3.61 -21.63 -1.33
C TYR A 44 2.50 -20.59 -1.32
N ASN A 45 1.25 -21.00 -1.19
CA ASN A 45 0.09 -20.11 -1.13
C ASN A 45 0.19 -19.16 0.07
N ALA A 46 0.63 -19.64 1.24
CA ALA A 46 0.85 -18.80 2.42
C ALA A 46 1.92 -17.72 2.18
N VAL A 47 3.01 -18.05 1.48
CA VAL A 47 4.04 -17.07 1.10
C VAL A 47 3.49 -16.06 0.09
N CYS A 48 2.76 -16.51 -0.92
CA CYS A 48 2.12 -15.64 -1.90
C CYS A 48 1.14 -14.66 -1.22
N GLU A 49 0.29 -15.15 -0.30
CA GLU A 49 -0.66 -14.32 0.44
C GLU A 49 0.05 -13.21 1.24
N ILE A 50 1.15 -13.54 1.91
CA ILE A 50 1.97 -12.56 2.66
C ILE A 50 2.56 -11.51 1.73
N LEU A 51 3.11 -11.93 0.60
CA LEU A 51 3.70 -11.03 -0.38
C LEU A 51 2.64 -10.14 -1.05
N ASP A 52 1.48 -10.69 -1.35
CA ASP A 52 0.39 -9.94 -1.95
C ASP A 52 -0.11 -8.84 -1.02
N ILE A 53 -0.27 -9.12 0.28
CA ILE A 53 -0.67 -8.13 1.27
C ILE A 53 0.39 -7.04 1.44
N GLN A 54 1.67 -7.42 1.52
CA GLN A 54 2.78 -6.46 1.61
C GLN A 54 2.82 -5.54 0.38
N ASN A 55 2.81 -6.15 -0.81
CA ASN A 55 2.85 -5.41 -2.06
C ASN A 55 1.62 -4.52 -2.24
N PHE A 56 0.47 -4.96 -1.77
CA PHE A 56 -0.75 -4.18 -1.86
C PHE A 56 -0.66 -2.90 -1.02
N LEU A 57 -0.30 -3.00 0.27
CA LEU A 57 -0.14 -1.81 1.12
C LEU A 57 0.94 -0.88 0.57
N GLN A 58 2.09 -1.43 0.15
CA GLN A 58 3.16 -0.63 -0.46
C GLN A 58 2.66 0.12 -1.70
N SER A 59 1.94 -0.57 -2.60
CA SER A 59 1.41 0.05 -3.82
C SER A 59 0.34 1.11 -3.54
N TYR A 60 -0.47 0.92 -2.50
CA TYR A 60 -1.42 1.93 -2.04
C TYR A 60 -0.71 3.20 -1.57
N LEU A 61 0.32 3.06 -0.73
CA LEU A 61 1.09 4.20 -0.25
C LEU A 61 1.84 4.92 -1.40
N ASP A 62 2.46 4.15 -2.28
CA ASP A 62 3.19 4.70 -3.44
C ASP A 62 2.23 5.42 -4.42
N ALA A 63 1.03 4.88 -4.63
CA ALA A 63 -0.01 5.55 -5.41
C ALA A 63 -0.50 6.83 -4.71
N SER A 64 -0.76 6.78 -3.39
CA SER A 64 -1.28 7.92 -2.63
C SER A 64 -0.29 9.08 -2.51
N PHE A 65 0.99 8.79 -2.29
CA PHE A 65 1.98 9.83 -2.00
C PHE A 65 2.88 10.16 -3.20
N LYS A 66 3.22 9.18 -4.04
CA LYS A 66 4.17 9.39 -5.16
C LYS A 66 3.50 9.45 -6.54
N GLY A 67 2.22 9.06 -6.61
CA GLY A 67 1.51 8.93 -7.88
C GLY A 67 1.99 7.73 -8.72
N GLU A 68 2.61 6.74 -8.09
CA GLU A 68 3.08 5.51 -8.73
C GLU A 68 1.93 4.49 -8.80
N VAL A 69 0.99 4.71 -9.71
CA VAL A 69 -0.31 4.02 -9.74
C VAL A 69 -0.31 2.65 -10.41
N THR A 70 0.73 2.26 -11.16
CA THR A 70 0.74 1.04 -11.99
C THR A 70 0.47 -0.25 -11.21
N GLN A 71 1.10 -0.44 -10.05
CA GLN A 71 0.89 -1.64 -9.23
C GLN A 71 -0.45 -1.57 -8.48
N PHE A 72 -0.79 -0.41 -7.97
CA PHE A 72 -2.09 -0.16 -7.33
C PHE A 72 -3.26 -0.45 -8.28
N ALA A 73 -3.18 -0.01 -9.53
CA ALA A 73 -4.16 -0.30 -10.57
C ALA A 73 -4.36 -1.82 -10.76
N LYS A 74 -3.26 -2.59 -10.84
CA LYS A 74 -3.33 -4.06 -10.96
C LYS A 74 -4.00 -4.71 -9.75
N HIS A 75 -3.63 -4.31 -8.54
CA HIS A 75 -4.19 -4.87 -7.31
C HIS A 75 -5.67 -4.52 -7.11
N THR A 76 -6.11 -3.37 -7.59
CA THR A 76 -7.51 -2.91 -7.47
C THR A 76 -8.37 -3.24 -8.69
N SER A 77 -7.82 -3.95 -9.69
CA SER A 77 -8.49 -4.25 -10.96
C SER A 77 -8.97 -3.00 -11.71
N ARG A 78 -8.26 -1.88 -11.55
CA ARG A 78 -8.47 -0.63 -12.26
C ARG A 78 -7.53 -0.55 -13.46
N THR A 79 -7.86 0.29 -14.41
CA THR A 79 -6.90 0.77 -15.41
C THR A 79 -5.92 1.77 -14.76
N GLU A 80 -4.76 1.98 -15.36
CA GLU A 80 -3.83 3.02 -14.88
C GLU A 80 -4.46 4.42 -14.97
N GLU A 81 -5.31 4.66 -15.98
CA GLU A 81 -6.03 5.91 -16.13
C GLU A 81 -7.02 6.16 -14.98
N GLU A 82 -7.78 5.14 -14.58
CA GLU A 82 -8.69 5.23 -13.44
C GLU A 82 -7.94 5.43 -12.11
N ALA A 83 -6.82 4.75 -11.93
CA ALA A 83 -6.00 4.90 -10.74
C ALA A 83 -5.31 6.28 -10.68
N LEU A 84 -4.90 6.81 -11.83
CA LEU A 84 -4.37 8.17 -11.93
C LEU A 84 -5.45 9.22 -11.66
N ALA A 85 -6.65 9.04 -12.19
CA ALA A 85 -7.79 9.92 -11.94
C ALA A 85 -8.16 9.93 -10.45
N TRP A 86 -8.14 8.77 -9.78
CA TRP A 86 -8.32 8.69 -8.34
C TRP A 86 -7.26 9.52 -7.58
N TYR A 87 -5.97 9.34 -7.90
CA TYR A 87 -4.87 10.11 -7.30
C TYR A 87 -5.03 11.62 -7.53
N GLU A 88 -5.42 12.05 -8.74
CA GLU A 88 -5.55 13.47 -9.09
C GLU A 88 -6.77 14.14 -8.43
N THR A 89 -7.87 13.40 -8.25
CA THR A 89 -9.15 13.97 -7.79
C THR A 89 -9.19 14.10 -6.28
N GLU A 90 -8.69 13.10 -5.54
CA GLU A 90 -8.83 13.03 -4.08
C GLU A 90 -7.83 13.93 -3.34
N THR A 91 -6.68 14.20 -3.95
CA THR A 91 -5.52 14.71 -3.22
C THR A 91 -5.23 16.19 -3.49
N PHE A 92 -5.67 16.75 -4.62
CA PHE A 92 -5.17 18.05 -5.11
C PHE A 92 -6.23 19.09 -5.39
N ASP A 93 -7.35 19.03 -4.70
CA ASP A 93 -8.39 20.05 -4.86
C ASP A 93 -7.90 21.39 -4.28
N PRO A 94 -7.70 22.42 -5.10
CA PRO A 94 -7.21 23.67 -4.61
C PRO A 94 -8.30 24.39 -3.79
N PRO A 95 -7.92 25.24 -2.83
CA PRO A 95 -8.88 26.11 -2.16
C PRO A 95 -9.71 26.90 -3.19
N SER A 96 -11.03 26.97 -2.97
CA SER A 96 -11.98 27.62 -3.92
C SER A 96 -11.64 29.09 -4.23
N GLU A 97 -10.92 29.75 -3.34
CA GLU A 97 -10.49 31.15 -3.45
C GLU A 97 -9.09 31.32 -4.06
N LEU A 98 -8.43 30.22 -4.44
CA LEU A 98 -7.12 30.29 -5.06
C LEU A 98 -7.23 30.88 -6.47
N GLY A 99 -6.46 31.91 -6.79
CA GLY A 99 -6.44 32.51 -8.12
C GLY A 99 -6.01 31.49 -9.19
N GLU A 100 -6.70 31.46 -10.32
CA GLU A 100 -6.48 30.49 -11.41
C GLU A 100 -5.01 30.40 -11.86
N ALA A 101 -4.29 31.50 -11.86
CA ALA A 101 -2.87 31.55 -12.22
C ALA A 101 -1.96 30.73 -11.27
N TYR A 102 -2.43 30.41 -10.08
CA TYR A 102 -1.66 29.72 -9.03
C TYR A 102 -2.03 28.23 -8.90
N VAL A 103 -3.14 27.79 -9.46
CA VAL A 103 -3.66 26.42 -9.30
C VAL A 103 -2.63 25.35 -9.68
N GLN A 104 -1.99 25.50 -10.85
CA GLN A 104 -1.01 24.51 -11.28
C GLN A 104 0.22 24.46 -10.36
N ARG A 105 0.73 25.62 -9.99
CA ARG A 105 1.88 25.72 -9.06
C ARG A 105 1.56 25.13 -7.69
N TYR A 106 0.34 25.37 -7.19
CA TYR A 106 -0.16 24.79 -5.95
C TYR A 106 -0.13 23.25 -6.03
N LYS A 107 -0.73 22.69 -7.07
CA LYS A 107 -0.75 21.23 -7.30
C LYS A 107 0.66 20.65 -7.42
N ASP A 108 1.54 21.31 -8.16
CA ASP A 108 2.92 20.85 -8.35
C ASP A 108 3.72 20.89 -7.03
N ALA A 109 3.54 21.92 -6.22
CA ALA A 109 4.17 22.03 -4.92
C ALA A 109 3.71 20.93 -3.96
N LEU A 110 2.39 20.66 -3.87
CA LEU A 110 1.85 19.56 -3.08
C LEU A 110 2.39 18.21 -3.54
N LYS A 111 2.34 17.92 -4.84
CA LYS A 111 2.89 16.70 -5.42
C LYS A 111 4.37 16.52 -5.07
N ASN A 112 5.14 17.59 -5.10
CA ASN A 112 6.56 17.55 -4.76
C ASN A 112 6.80 17.31 -3.26
N ILE A 113 5.99 17.86 -2.37
CA ILE A 113 6.02 17.55 -0.93
C ILE A 113 5.70 16.07 -0.71
N MET A 114 4.61 15.59 -1.30
CA MET A 114 4.13 14.21 -1.13
C MET A 114 5.12 13.18 -1.64
N LYS A 115 5.76 13.41 -2.78
CA LYS A 115 6.78 12.51 -3.34
C LYS A 115 8.00 12.32 -2.44
N GLN A 116 8.20 13.20 -1.46
CA GLN A 116 9.29 13.12 -0.49
C GLN A 116 8.90 12.42 0.81
N CYS A 117 7.67 11.88 0.91
CA CYS A 117 7.25 11.06 2.03
C CYS A 117 8.08 9.78 2.11
N GLN A 118 8.51 9.43 3.33
CA GLN A 118 9.40 8.32 3.61
C GLN A 118 8.69 7.30 4.49
N TYR A 119 8.53 6.10 3.97
CA TYR A 119 7.92 4.97 4.65
C TYR A 119 8.47 3.66 4.12
N SER A 120 8.36 2.61 4.93
CA SER A 120 8.67 1.24 4.52
C SER A 120 7.72 0.26 5.19
N THR A 121 7.30 -0.75 4.46
CA THR A 121 6.40 -1.79 4.95
C THR A 121 7.21 -3.02 5.37
N GLY A 122 6.87 -3.55 6.56
CA GLY A 122 7.44 -4.80 7.07
C GLY A 122 6.78 -6.04 6.45
N ILE A 123 7.07 -7.19 7.04
CA ILE A 123 6.46 -8.46 6.65
C ILE A 123 5.13 -8.61 7.39
N PRO A 124 4.00 -8.85 6.70
CA PRO A 124 2.71 -9.10 7.32
C PRO A 124 2.75 -10.31 8.27
N LYS A 125 2.08 -10.19 9.39
CA LYS A 125 1.91 -11.25 10.37
C LYS A 125 0.43 -11.58 10.49
N LYS A 126 0.10 -12.86 10.33
CA LYS A 126 -1.26 -13.36 10.46
C LYS A 126 -1.67 -13.37 11.93
N ASP A 127 -2.90 -12.97 12.23
CA ASP A 127 -3.44 -13.05 13.59
C ASP A 127 -3.69 -14.51 14.03
N ALA A 128 -3.96 -14.71 15.30
CA ALA A 128 -4.23 -16.04 15.84
C ALA A 128 -5.49 -16.70 15.27
N GLY A 129 -6.43 -15.91 14.74
CA GLY A 129 -7.63 -16.38 14.07
C GLY A 129 -7.40 -16.78 12.61
N GLY A 130 -6.27 -16.38 12.04
CA GLY A 130 -5.86 -16.73 10.68
C GLY A 130 -6.58 -15.98 9.57
N PHE A 131 -7.33 -14.92 9.89
CA PHE A 131 -8.13 -14.15 8.91
C PHE A 131 -7.65 -12.73 8.68
N ASN A 132 -6.98 -12.13 9.67
CA ASN A 132 -6.50 -10.77 9.58
C ASN A 132 -4.98 -10.75 9.65
N TYR A 133 -4.41 -9.69 9.11
CA TYR A 133 -2.98 -9.44 9.15
C TYR A 133 -2.70 -8.14 9.87
N THR A 134 -1.54 -8.07 10.50
CA THR A 134 -0.94 -6.81 10.95
C THR A 134 0.40 -6.65 10.29
N MET A 135 0.80 -5.41 10.03
CA MET A 135 2.07 -5.08 9.41
C MET A 135 2.72 -3.92 10.15
N ASP A 136 4.00 -4.07 10.44
CA ASP A 136 4.78 -2.97 10.96
C ASP A 136 5.14 -2.04 9.80
N VAL A 137 4.79 -0.76 9.92
CA VAL A 137 5.12 0.29 8.96
C VAL A 137 6.03 1.29 9.65
N THR A 138 7.22 1.48 9.11
CA THR A 138 8.15 2.51 9.58
C THR A 138 7.95 3.77 8.76
N VAL A 139 7.79 4.90 9.45
CA VAL A 139 7.46 6.19 8.86
C VAL A 139 8.42 7.25 9.40
N VAL A 140 8.89 8.12 8.51
CA VAL A 140 9.48 9.40 8.89
C VAL A 140 8.46 10.49 8.52
N PRO A 141 7.73 11.08 9.49
CA PRO A 141 6.70 12.07 9.20
C PRO A 141 7.24 13.23 8.36
N ASN A 142 6.61 13.52 7.25
CA ASN A 142 6.95 14.69 6.44
C ASN A 142 6.15 15.89 6.94
N ASN A 143 6.77 16.74 7.75
CA ASN A 143 6.14 17.89 8.37
C ASN A 143 6.02 19.12 7.44
N SER A 144 6.50 19.00 6.20
CA SER A 144 6.59 20.13 5.26
C SER A 144 5.26 20.84 5.04
N LEU A 145 4.15 20.10 5.00
CA LEU A 145 2.83 20.70 4.78
C LEU A 145 2.35 21.49 5.99
N ILE A 146 2.43 20.92 7.18
CA ILE A 146 2.02 21.60 8.42
C ILE A 146 2.92 22.80 8.69
N ASP A 147 4.23 22.71 8.45
CA ASP A 147 5.17 23.81 8.63
C ASP A 147 4.93 24.92 7.60
N ALA A 148 4.62 24.56 6.35
CA ALA A 148 4.25 25.52 5.31
C ALA A 148 2.98 26.28 5.70
N MET A 149 1.96 25.59 6.20
CA MET A 149 0.71 26.24 6.63
C MET A 149 0.91 27.12 7.85
N ASN A 150 1.73 26.69 8.82
CA ASN A 150 2.08 27.50 9.99
C ASN A 150 2.84 28.78 9.61
N GLU A 151 3.77 28.70 8.66
CA GLU A 151 4.50 29.88 8.16
C GLU A 151 3.57 30.81 7.38
N PHE A 152 2.74 30.26 6.50
CA PHE A 152 1.76 31.03 5.73
C PHE A 152 0.79 31.81 6.62
N GLN A 153 0.30 31.21 7.72
CA GLN A 153 -0.61 31.86 8.67
C GLN A 153 0.02 33.04 9.41
N GLN A 154 1.34 33.14 9.48
CA GLN A 154 2.04 34.26 10.10
C GLN A 154 2.18 35.47 9.16
N GLY A 155 1.88 35.27 7.86
CA GLY A 155 1.90 36.32 6.84
C GLY A 155 0.76 37.33 7.02
N THR A 156 0.92 38.50 6.45
CA THR A 156 -0.14 39.48 6.34
C THR A 156 -0.41 39.75 4.89
N TYR A 157 -1.66 39.55 4.46
CA TYR A 157 -2.10 39.62 3.08
C TYR A 157 -3.27 40.59 2.95
N TYR A 158 -3.27 41.39 1.91
CA TYR A 158 -4.26 42.46 1.70
C TYR A 158 -5.18 42.20 0.50
N SER A 159 -4.92 41.16 -0.28
CA SER A 159 -5.70 40.78 -1.44
C SER A 159 -5.70 39.26 -1.65
N ILE A 160 -6.66 38.74 -2.41
CA ILE A 160 -6.74 37.32 -2.81
C ILE A 160 -5.49 36.93 -3.58
N ASP A 161 -4.96 37.80 -4.41
CA ASP A 161 -3.74 37.54 -5.20
C ASP A 161 -2.51 37.37 -4.26
N GLU A 162 -2.37 38.24 -3.26
CA GLU A 162 -1.30 38.12 -2.26
C GLU A 162 -1.43 36.85 -1.41
N VAL A 163 -2.66 36.47 -1.02
CA VAL A 163 -2.94 35.20 -0.33
C VAL A 163 -2.50 34.02 -1.18
N SER A 164 -2.95 34.01 -2.46
CA SER A 164 -2.63 32.94 -3.42
C SER A 164 -1.12 32.83 -3.68
N ALA A 165 -0.47 33.97 -3.91
CA ALA A 165 0.98 34.00 -4.12
C ALA A 165 1.76 33.56 -2.88
N GLY A 166 1.36 34.02 -1.69
CA GLY A 166 1.99 33.66 -0.42
C GLY A 166 1.86 32.18 -0.10
N LEU A 167 0.66 31.62 -0.26
CA LEU A 167 0.41 30.19 -0.05
C LEU A 167 1.30 29.33 -0.96
N VAL A 168 1.28 29.63 -2.26
CA VAL A 168 2.06 28.84 -3.23
C VAL A 168 3.55 28.98 -3.01
N ALA A 169 4.04 30.19 -2.76
CA ALA A 169 5.47 30.42 -2.50
C ALA A 169 5.94 29.65 -1.23
N THR A 170 5.11 29.60 -0.19
CA THR A 170 5.44 28.87 1.03
C THR A 170 5.45 27.35 0.77
N LEU A 171 4.48 26.82 0.05
CA LEU A 171 4.47 25.41 -0.33
C LEU A 171 5.68 25.03 -1.20
N GLU A 172 6.02 25.85 -2.20
CA GLU A 172 7.22 25.65 -3.05
C GLU A 172 8.51 25.65 -2.23
N LYS A 173 8.62 26.53 -1.21
CA LYS A 173 9.76 26.58 -0.30
C LYS A 173 9.96 25.25 0.44
N TYR A 174 8.88 24.72 1.02
CA TYR A 174 8.93 23.44 1.74
C TYR A 174 9.01 22.22 0.80
N ALA A 175 8.53 22.34 -0.41
CA ALA A 175 8.78 21.33 -1.45
C ALA A 175 10.26 21.24 -1.86
N ALA A 176 10.97 22.38 -1.82
CA ALA A 176 12.41 22.43 -2.13
C ALA A 176 13.31 22.04 -0.94
N ALA A 177 12.85 22.28 0.29
CA ALA A 177 13.59 22.00 1.53
C ALA A 177 12.63 21.38 2.56
N PRO A 178 12.34 20.07 2.44
CA PRO A 178 11.38 19.38 3.28
C PRO A 178 11.85 19.29 4.74
N THR A 179 10.89 19.27 5.64
CA THR A 179 11.09 19.09 7.08
C THR A 179 10.54 17.74 7.52
N TYR A 180 11.22 17.08 8.44
CA TYR A 180 10.87 15.73 8.89
C TYR A 180 10.81 15.64 10.40
N GLY A 181 9.89 14.78 10.89
CA GLY A 181 9.82 14.37 12.29
C GLY A 181 10.75 13.19 12.59
N GLU A 182 10.65 12.68 13.82
CA GLU A 182 11.39 11.49 14.23
C GLU A 182 10.80 10.22 13.60
N GLU A 183 11.67 9.30 13.16
CA GLU A 183 11.25 8.00 12.65
C GLU A 183 10.46 7.23 13.70
N THR A 184 9.36 6.66 13.31
CA THR A 184 8.52 5.82 14.17
C THR A 184 8.02 4.59 13.44
N THR A 185 7.76 3.52 14.18
CA THR A 185 7.16 2.31 13.63
C THR A 185 5.80 2.09 14.27
N VAL A 186 4.79 1.90 13.44
CA VAL A 186 3.42 1.62 13.87
C VAL A 186 2.97 0.26 13.35
N ASN A 187 2.16 -0.44 14.13
CA ASN A 187 1.56 -1.70 13.71
C ASN A 187 0.18 -1.42 13.13
N VAL A 188 0.01 -1.70 11.85
CA VAL A 188 -1.22 -1.40 11.09
C VAL A 188 -1.99 -2.68 10.83
N PRO A 189 -3.27 -2.76 11.21
CA PRO A 189 -4.14 -3.85 10.76
C PRO A 189 -4.33 -3.77 9.24
N VAL A 190 -4.14 -4.88 8.56
CA VAL A 190 -4.27 -4.96 7.11
C VAL A 190 -5.32 -5.99 6.77
N ASN A 191 -6.44 -5.53 6.22
CA ASN A 191 -7.47 -6.39 5.69
C ASN A 191 -7.50 -6.24 4.16
N PHE A 192 -7.43 -7.34 3.43
CA PHE A 192 -7.40 -7.34 1.97
C PHE A 192 -8.61 -6.61 1.36
N ASN A 193 -9.80 -6.81 1.94
CA ASN A 193 -11.00 -6.15 1.44
C ASN A 193 -11.00 -4.63 1.66
N SER A 194 -10.42 -4.16 2.76
CA SER A 194 -10.33 -2.72 3.04
C SER A 194 -9.27 -2.01 2.17
N LEU A 195 -8.31 -2.75 1.64
CA LEU A 195 -7.36 -2.21 0.67
C LEU A 195 -7.97 -2.09 -0.73
N ILE A 196 -8.84 -3.03 -1.14
CA ILE A 196 -9.53 -3.00 -2.44
C ILE A 196 -10.44 -1.77 -2.57
N SER A 197 -11.07 -1.32 -1.49
CA SER A 197 -11.89 -0.11 -1.46
C SER A 197 -11.07 1.20 -1.52
N ALA A 198 -9.76 1.11 -1.77
CA ALA A 198 -8.85 2.25 -1.87
C ALA A 198 -8.85 3.16 -0.63
N GLY A 199 -9.07 2.55 0.54
CA GLY A 199 -9.03 3.28 1.81
C GLY A 199 -10.28 4.09 2.12
N GLU A 200 -11.29 4.08 1.26
CA GLU A 200 -12.61 4.64 1.59
C GLU A 200 -13.10 4.01 2.90
N ASP A 201 -13.39 4.86 3.89
CA ASP A 201 -13.83 4.47 5.23
C ASP A 201 -12.86 3.59 6.06
N ASN A 202 -11.57 3.54 5.71
CA ASN A 202 -10.57 2.82 6.49
C ASN A 202 -9.82 3.75 7.45
N ALA A 203 -10.25 3.78 8.71
CA ALA A 203 -9.64 4.62 9.74
C ALA A 203 -8.14 4.34 9.95
N ASP A 204 -7.68 3.08 9.81
CA ASP A 204 -6.28 2.72 10.02
C ASP A 204 -5.39 3.26 8.89
N LEU A 205 -5.85 3.21 7.64
CA LEU A 205 -5.14 3.79 6.50
C LEU A 205 -5.17 5.32 6.55
N THR A 206 -6.27 5.92 6.98
CA THR A 206 -6.35 7.37 7.21
C THR A 206 -5.37 7.81 8.28
N ASN A 207 -5.32 7.13 9.43
CA ASN A 207 -4.37 7.42 10.50
C ASN A 207 -2.92 7.25 10.03
N LEU A 208 -2.63 6.22 9.26
CA LEU A 208 -1.30 6.01 8.67
C LEU A 208 -0.93 7.15 7.72
N SER A 209 -1.86 7.58 6.87
CA SER A 209 -1.64 8.70 5.95
C SER A 209 -1.37 10.00 6.68
N LEU A 210 -2.11 10.30 7.76
CA LEU A 210 -1.87 11.48 8.61
C LEU A 210 -0.55 11.40 9.38
N LEU A 211 -0.06 10.20 9.70
CA LEU A 211 1.25 10.03 10.29
C LEU A 211 2.37 10.27 9.29
N ILE A 212 2.18 9.83 8.03
CA ILE A 212 3.16 10.02 6.94
C ILE A 212 3.25 11.49 6.54
N LEU A 213 2.11 12.15 6.40
CA LEU A 213 1.99 13.55 6.01
C LEU A 213 1.01 14.26 6.95
N PRO A 214 1.46 14.80 8.08
CA PRO A 214 0.62 15.60 8.98
C PRO A 214 0.10 16.86 8.28
N THR A 215 -1.20 17.17 8.50
CA THR A 215 -1.93 18.28 7.87
C THR A 215 -2.56 19.19 8.91
#